data_b739430a0e63574b29dfe8ede3d3e022
#
_entry.id   b739430a0e63574b29dfe8ede3d3e022
#
_cell.length_a   1.000
_cell.length_b   1.000
_cell.length_c   1.000
_cell.angle_alpha   90.00
_cell.angle_beta   90.00
_cell.angle_gamma   90.00
#
_symmetry.space_group_name_H-M   'P 1'
#
loop_
_entity.id
_entity.type
_entity.pdbx_description
1 polymer ?
#
loop_
_entity_poly.entity_id
_entity_poly.type
_entity_poly.pdbx_seq_one_letter_code
_entity_poly.pdbx_strand_id
1 'polypeptide(L)'
;MILVNGQPQESVSVLDRGFSYGDGLFETIRMLAGHAPLWSRHMQRLALGCERLRLPLPDAQQLREEALQVLFWSCGAPSFAPPWTRKV
;
A
#
# COMPACT_ATOMS: atom_id res chain seq x y z
N MET A 1 5.73 -3.01 -8.89
CA MET A 1 4.84 -4.08 -8.35
C MET A 1 3.65 -3.44 -7.67
N ILE A 2 2.48 -3.98 -7.91
CA ILE A 2 1.25 -3.57 -7.24
C ILE A 2 0.70 -4.78 -6.50
N LEU A 3 0.38 -4.60 -5.24
CA LEU A 3 -0.25 -5.66 -4.45
C LEU A 3 -1.69 -5.28 -4.13
N VAL A 4 -2.59 -6.20 -4.32
CA VAL A 4 -3.99 -6.07 -3.93
C VAL A 4 -4.30 -7.18 -2.95
N ASN A 5 -4.62 -6.82 -1.72
CA ASN A 5 -4.84 -7.78 -0.64
C ASN A 5 -3.64 -8.73 -0.48
N GLY A 6 -2.44 -8.17 -0.60
CA GLY A 6 -1.21 -8.92 -0.44
C GLY A 6 -0.79 -9.77 -1.64
N GLN A 7 -1.50 -9.68 -2.74
CA GLN A 7 -1.20 -10.46 -3.93
C GLN A 7 -0.86 -9.56 -5.10
N PRO A 8 0.11 -9.91 -5.94
CA PRO A 8 0.42 -9.15 -7.14
C PRO A 8 -0.77 -9.15 -8.10
N GLN A 9 -1.41 -8.02 -8.25
CA GLN A 9 -2.57 -7.86 -9.11
C GLN A 9 -2.63 -6.44 -9.62
N GLU A 10 -3.33 -6.22 -10.73
CA GLU A 10 -3.50 -4.90 -11.32
C GLU A 10 -4.97 -4.55 -11.51
N SER A 11 -5.86 -5.29 -10.88
CA SER A 11 -7.28 -5.03 -11.01
C SER A 11 -7.98 -5.26 -9.67
N VAL A 12 -9.13 -4.62 -9.51
CA VAL A 12 -9.98 -4.85 -8.34
C VAL A 12 -11.41 -5.08 -8.85
N SER A 13 -12.21 -5.70 -8.01
CA SER A 13 -13.61 -5.94 -8.36
C SER A 13 -14.36 -4.62 -8.46
N VAL A 14 -15.23 -4.52 -9.46
CA VAL A 14 -16.10 -3.35 -9.57
C VAL A 14 -17.12 -3.31 -8.41
N LEU A 15 -17.27 -4.40 -7.67
CA LEU A 15 -18.16 -4.46 -6.51
C LEU A 15 -17.46 -4.04 -5.22
N ASP A 16 -16.17 -3.73 -5.28
CA ASP A 16 -15.45 -3.25 -4.11
C ASP A 16 -16.04 -1.94 -3.62
N ARG A 17 -16.25 -1.82 -2.31
CA ARG A 17 -16.89 -0.62 -1.75
C ARG A 17 -16.05 0.63 -1.99
N GLY A 18 -14.75 0.52 -1.84
CA GLY A 18 -13.86 1.65 -2.09
C GLY A 18 -13.99 2.18 -3.50
N PHE A 19 -14.06 1.27 -4.46
CA PHE A 19 -14.23 1.62 -5.85
C PHE A 19 -15.63 2.17 -6.14
N SER A 20 -16.66 1.49 -5.64
CA SER A 20 -18.04 1.82 -5.98
C SER A 20 -18.57 3.06 -5.24
N TYR A 21 -18.16 3.26 -4.00
CA TYR A 21 -18.74 4.30 -3.14
C TYR A 21 -17.72 5.28 -2.59
N GLY A 22 -16.44 5.04 -2.84
CA GLY A 22 -15.41 5.91 -2.30
C GLY A 22 -15.13 5.71 -0.81
N ASP A 23 -15.61 4.62 -0.23
CA ASP A 23 -15.40 4.31 1.18
C ASP A 23 -14.00 3.75 1.37
N GLY A 24 -13.03 4.61 1.52
CA GLY A 24 -11.68 4.14 1.68
C GLY A 24 -10.73 5.19 2.20
N LEU A 25 -9.53 4.76 2.46
CA LEU A 25 -8.45 5.61 2.94
C LEU A 25 -7.21 5.31 2.13
N PHE A 26 -6.31 6.29 2.08
CA PHE A 26 -5.01 6.02 1.49
C PHE A 26 -3.93 6.73 2.29
N GLU A 27 -2.71 6.21 2.19
CA GLU A 27 -1.53 6.82 2.77
C GLU A 27 -0.44 6.82 1.71
N THR A 28 0.28 7.93 1.61
CA THR A 28 1.46 8.01 0.79
C THR A 28 2.66 7.97 1.73
N ILE A 29 3.45 6.93 1.63
CA ILE A 29 4.49 6.65 2.60
C ILE A 29 5.84 6.76 1.93
N ARG A 30 6.69 7.65 2.45
CA ARG A 30 8.05 7.77 1.97
C ARG A 30 8.88 6.65 2.55
N MET A 31 9.60 5.95 1.68
CA MET A 31 10.55 4.91 2.09
C MET A 31 11.95 5.42 1.84
N LEU A 32 12.83 5.19 2.78
CA LEU A 32 14.19 5.67 2.69
C LEU A 32 15.13 4.66 3.35
N ALA A 33 16.13 4.20 2.61
CA ALA A 33 17.13 3.26 3.13
C ALA A 33 16.50 2.01 3.76
N GLY A 34 15.46 1.48 3.13
CA GLY A 34 14.83 0.24 3.55
C GLY A 34 13.82 0.38 4.67
N HIS A 35 13.45 1.60 5.04
CA HIS A 35 12.43 1.79 6.07
C HIS A 35 11.63 3.06 5.81
N ALA A 36 10.54 3.20 6.52
CA ALA A 36 9.68 4.37 6.46
C ALA A 36 9.89 5.18 7.75
N PRO A 37 10.54 6.35 7.67
CA PRO A 37 10.83 7.12 8.88
C PRO A 37 9.60 7.51 9.69
N LEU A 38 8.47 7.69 9.02
CA LEU A 38 7.24 8.12 9.69
C LEU A 38 6.19 7.02 9.74
N TRP A 39 6.63 5.76 9.73
CA TRP A 39 5.71 4.62 9.71
C TRP A 39 4.68 4.67 10.82
N SER A 40 5.11 4.95 12.04
CA SER A 40 4.19 5.00 13.17
C SER A 40 3.09 6.03 12.99
N ARG A 41 3.44 7.19 12.46
CA ARG A 41 2.45 8.24 12.21
C ARG A 41 1.46 7.83 11.13
N HIS A 42 1.95 7.19 10.07
CA HIS A 42 1.07 6.69 9.03
C HIS A 42 0.09 5.67 9.58
N MET A 43 0.58 4.77 10.44
CA MET A 43 -0.28 3.75 11.02
C MET A 43 -1.29 4.34 12.00
N GLN A 44 -0.90 5.37 12.74
CA GLN A 44 -1.82 6.05 13.64
C GLN A 44 -2.94 6.75 12.86
N ARG A 45 -2.60 7.42 11.77
CA ARG A 45 -3.61 8.09 10.95
C ARG A 45 -4.53 7.08 10.28
N LEU A 46 -3.97 5.97 9.81
CA LEU A 46 -4.76 4.92 9.22
C LEU A 46 -5.75 4.32 10.22
N ALA A 47 -5.27 4.06 11.43
CA ALA A 47 -6.13 3.51 12.47
C ALA A 47 -7.27 4.45 12.83
N LEU A 48 -6.96 5.75 12.95
CA LEU A 48 -7.98 6.75 13.26
C LEU A 48 -9.01 6.84 12.14
N GLY A 49 -8.55 6.82 10.89
CA GLY A 49 -9.46 6.86 9.75
C GLY A 49 -10.33 5.63 9.66
N CYS A 50 -9.76 4.45 9.92
CA CYS A 50 -10.54 3.21 9.93
C CYS A 50 -11.63 3.26 11.00
N GLU A 51 -11.29 3.78 12.18
CA GLU A 51 -12.26 3.92 13.24
C GLU A 51 -13.40 4.86 12.83
N ARG A 52 -13.07 5.99 12.25
CA ARG A 52 -14.07 6.98 11.83
C ARG A 52 -14.97 6.48 10.72
N LEU A 53 -14.43 5.72 9.79
CA LEU A 53 -15.19 5.18 8.67
C LEU A 53 -15.74 3.79 8.93
N ARG A 54 -15.49 3.24 10.13
CA ARG A 54 -15.92 1.90 10.51
C ARG A 54 -15.41 0.85 9.54
N LEU A 55 -14.16 0.99 9.13
CA LEU A 55 -13.47 0.02 8.28
C LEU A 55 -12.67 -0.93 9.17
N PRO A 56 -12.51 -2.19 8.74
CA PRO A 56 -11.63 -3.11 9.46
C PRO A 56 -10.22 -2.56 9.47
N LEU A 57 -9.55 -2.63 10.62
CA LEU A 57 -8.18 -2.19 10.73
C LEU A 57 -7.26 -3.29 10.19
N PRO A 58 -6.44 -2.99 9.17
CA PRO A 58 -5.48 -3.98 8.70
C PRO A 58 -4.37 -4.20 9.71
N ASP A 59 -3.74 -5.36 9.62
CA ASP A 59 -2.61 -5.68 10.48
C ASP A 59 -1.41 -4.84 10.04
N ALA A 60 -0.89 -4.02 10.96
CA ALA A 60 0.21 -3.11 10.65
C ALA A 60 1.48 -3.88 10.29
N GLN A 61 1.72 -5.04 10.90
CA GLN A 61 2.89 -5.85 10.58
C GLN A 61 2.80 -6.39 9.15
N GLN A 62 1.64 -6.84 8.74
CA GLN A 62 1.44 -7.32 7.39
C GLN A 62 1.61 -6.19 6.38
N LEU A 63 1.09 -5.00 6.68
CA LEU A 63 1.28 -3.85 5.80
C LEU A 63 2.74 -3.49 5.66
N ARG A 64 3.49 -3.56 6.75
CA ARG A 64 4.91 -3.28 6.73
C ARG A 64 5.66 -4.28 5.84
N GLU A 65 5.33 -5.55 5.97
CA GLU A 65 5.95 -6.59 5.16
C GLU A 65 5.66 -6.40 3.68
N GLU A 66 4.43 -6.05 3.36
CA GLU A 66 4.05 -5.79 1.98
C GLU A 66 4.73 -4.55 1.41
N ALA A 67 4.82 -3.49 2.23
CA ALA A 67 5.53 -2.29 1.81
C ALA A 67 7.00 -2.57 1.52
N LEU A 68 7.64 -3.38 2.37
CA LEU A 68 9.03 -3.77 2.15
C LEU A 68 9.18 -4.65 0.91
N GLN A 69 8.21 -5.50 0.65
CA GLN A 69 8.21 -6.34 -0.54
C GLN A 69 8.18 -5.49 -1.81
N VAL A 70 7.31 -4.50 -1.85
CA VAL A 70 7.23 -3.59 -3.00
C VAL A 70 8.51 -2.78 -3.14
N LEU A 71 9.04 -2.27 -2.03
CA LEU A 71 10.28 -1.52 -2.04
C LEU A 71 11.45 -2.37 -2.53
N PHE A 72 11.57 -3.58 -2.00
CA PHE A 72 12.65 -4.49 -2.37
C PHE A 72 12.58 -4.81 -3.85
N TRP A 73 11.38 -5.07 -4.37
CA TRP A 73 11.23 -5.37 -5.79
C TRP A 73 11.69 -4.19 -6.64
N SER A 74 11.33 -2.98 -6.25
CA SER A 74 11.70 -1.77 -7.01
C SER A 74 13.20 -1.52 -6.98
N CYS A 75 13.84 -1.74 -5.84
CA CYS A 75 15.26 -1.46 -5.66
C CYS A 75 16.14 -2.67 -5.97
N GLY A 76 15.60 -3.86 -5.84
CA GLY A 76 16.34 -5.10 -6.05
C GLY A 76 16.44 -5.53 -7.49
N ALA A 77 15.81 -4.82 -8.41
CA ALA A 77 15.83 -5.13 -9.83
C ALA A 77 16.43 -3.96 -10.60
N PRO A 78 17.70 -3.67 -10.39
CA PRO A 78 18.31 -2.47 -10.96
C PRO A 78 18.37 -2.45 -12.47
N SER A 79 18.29 -3.59 -13.10
CA SER A 79 18.41 -3.62 -14.55
C SER A 79 17.11 -3.37 -15.29
N PHE A 80 16.01 -3.14 -14.59
CA PHE A 80 14.80 -2.76 -15.29
C PHE A 80 13.86 -2.00 -14.35
N ALA A 81 13.00 -1.22 -14.94
CA ALA A 81 12.08 -0.38 -14.20
C ALA A 81 10.87 -1.16 -13.72
N PRO A 82 10.24 -0.73 -12.63
CA PRO A 82 8.96 -1.30 -12.23
C PRO A 82 7.91 -1.13 -13.31
N PRO A 83 6.92 -1.99 -13.36
CA PRO A 83 5.89 -1.91 -14.41
C PRO A 83 5.22 -0.55 -14.52
N TRP A 84 5.00 0.13 -13.42
CA TRP A 84 4.32 1.42 -13.46
C TRP A 84 5.18 2.55 -14.02
N THR A 85 6.49 2.37 -14.12
CA THR A 85 7.35 3.40 -14.70
C THR A 85 7.59 3.17 -16.17
N ARG A 86 7.26 2.00 -16.67
CA ARG A 86 7.46 1.72 -18.07
C ARG A 86 6.26 2.00 -18.90
N LYS A 87 5.35 2.66 -18.39
CA LYS A 87 4.22 2.92 -19.08
C LYS A 87 4.42 3.75 -20.10
N VAL A 88 4.01 3.78 -20.79
CA VAL A 88 4.12 4.72 -21.68
C VAL A 88 4.19 4.87 -22.44
#